data_0fc8e2dda20c5ca1f69829cab4e7bf3a
#
_entry.id   0fc8e2dda20c5ca1f69829cab4e7bf3a
#
_cell.length_a   1.000
_cell.length_b   1.000
_cell.length_c   1.000
_cell.angle_alpha   90.00
_cell.angle_beta   90.00
_cell.angle_gamma   90.00
#
_symmetry.space_group_name_H-M   'P 1'
#
loop_
_entity.id
_entity.type
_entity.pdbx_description
1 polymer ?
#
loop_
_entity_poly.entity_id
_entity_poly.type
_entity_poly.pdbx_seq_one_letter_code
_entity_poly.pdbx_strand_id
1 'polypeptide(L)'
;MKRRLFIAGLVGAVLVGCSPAPVGQGAPGSAVGPAASALAAERATLAPTGALRVGVYRGSPTSLLVDNTGQRTGVSYELGQLLGQRLQVPVQIVEYSRVAEVIDGLKANQVDITVTNASAARAQVVDFSKPLISLELGYLVPARSQVQTVADVDRSGIRVGVTEGSSSQGVLGRQFKAAKVVPVSSLKVAADMLQAGQLDAFATNKAILNELADTVPGARILEGRWGLEHMAIAIPKGREGSLPQLDTFAQQLQKDGTLAAVIRRAGLRGTAAP
;
A
#
# COMPACT_ATOMS: atom_id res chain seq x y z
N MET A 1 -60.27 55.30 -4.62
CA MET A 1 -60.18 56.77 -4.76
C MET A 1 -58.97 57.04 -5.59
N LYS A 2 -59.07 57.29 -6.91
CA LYS A 2 -59.00 58.64 -7.54
C LYS A 2 -57.68 59.33 -7.17
N ARG A 3 -56.74 59.67 -8.08
CA ARG A 3 -56.74 60.45 -9.32
C ARG A 3 -55.35 60.24 -9.99
N ARG A 4 -55.19 60.00 -11.29
CA ARG A 4 -55.21 60.96 -12.46
C ARG A 4 -54.28 62.16 -12.20
N LEU A 5 -53.39 62.64 -13.03
CA LEU A 5 -53.35 62.97 -14.47
C LEU A 5 -51.98 63.65 -14.78
N PHE A 6 -51.42 63.60 -15.87
CA PHE A 6 -51.17 64.21 -17.18
C PHE A 6 -49.71 64.58 -17.44
N ILE A 7 -49.14 64.14 -18.45
CA ILE A 7 -48.84 64.60 -19.82
C ILE A 7 -47.91 65.82 -19.94
N ALA A 8 -46.83 65.62 -20.69
CA ALA A 8 -46.21 66.37 -21.75
C ALA A 8 -44.85 65.80 -22.02
N GLY A 9 -44.45 65.34 -23.08
CA GLY A 9 -44.35 65.54 -24.49
C GLY A 9 -43.24 66.50 -24.86
N LEU A 10 -42.03 65.94 -25.30
CA LEU A 10 -41.19 66.68 -26.24
C LEU A 10 -40.39 65.70 -27.14
N VAL A 11 -40.51 65.90 -28.41
CA VAL A 11 -39.87 65.27 -29.55
C VAL A 11 -38.45 65.80 -29.65
N GLY A 12 -37.45 64.94 -29.86
CA GLY A 12 -36.07 65.32 -30.10
C GLY A 12 -35.28 64.23 -30.85
N ALA A 13 -35.14 64.47 -32.09
CA ALA A 13 -34.23 64.07 -33.13
C ALA A 13 -33.37 62.81 -32.95
N VAL A 14 -33.51 61.85 -33.87
CA VAL A 14 -32.70 60.70 -34.20
C VAL A 14 -31.37 61.13 -34.78
N LEU A 15 -30.27 60.75 -34.17
CA LEU A 15 -28.96 60.63 -34.81
C LEU A 15 -28.55 59.16 -34.76
N VAL A 16 -28.60 58.54 -35.94
CA VAL A 16 -28.10 57.19 -36.19
C VAL A 16 -26.56 57.25 -36.21
N GLY A 17 -25.95 56.87 -35.09
CA GLY A 17 -24.50 56.60 -35.01
C GLY A 17 -24.27 55.11 -35.15
N CYS A 18 -23.76 54.65 -36.28
CA CYS A 18 -23.21 53.32 -36.45
C CYS A 18 -21.93 53.19 -35.63
N SER A 19 -22.04 52.58 -34.40
CA SER A 19 -20.84 52.11 -33.69
C SER A 19 -20.52 50.69 -34.14
N PRO A 20 -19.28 50.38 -34.49
CA PRO A 20 -18.87 48.97 -34.73
C PRO A 20 -18.97 48.21 -33.43
N ALA A 21 -19.58 47.02 -33.48
CA ALA A 21 -19.63 46.07 -32.36
C ALA A 21 -18.21 45.73 -31.90
N PRO A 22 -17.96 45.69 -30.57
CA PRO A 22 -16.68 45.17 -30.09
C PRO A 22 -16.61 43.68 -30.41
N VAL A 23 -15.58 43.32 -31.17
CA VAL A 23 -15.15 41.93 -31.39
C VAL A 23 -14.94 41.32 -30.02
N GLY A 24 -15.73 40.27 -29.70
CA GLY A 24 -15.66 39.59 -28.43
C GLY A 24 -14.24 39.12 -28.18
N GLN A 25 -13.57 39.68 -27.20
CA GLN A 25 -12.37 39.11 -26.61
C GLN A 25 -12.81 37.78 -26.00
N GLY A 26 -12.37 36.70 -26.66
CA GLY A 26 -12.49 35.36 -26.10
C GLY A 26 -11.95 35.36 -24.65
N ALA A 27 -12.72 34.90 -23.71
CA ALA A 27 -12.27 34.74 -22.34
C ALA A 27 -10.91 34.03 -22.34
N PRO A 28 -9.91 34.53 -21.61
CA PRO A 28 -8.65 33.83 -21.49
C PRO A 28 -8.92 32.46 -20.90
N GLY A 29 -8.75 31.40 -21.70
CA GLY A 29 -8.76 30.04 -21.21
C GLY A 29 -7.81 29.99 -20.01
N SER A 30 -8.32 29.66 -18.82
CA SER A 30 -7.51 29.56 -17.61
C SER A 30 -6.36 28.60 -17.88
N ALA A 31 -5.16 29.12 -18.09
CA ALA A 31 -3.97 28.32 -18.27
C ALA A 31 -3.79 27.51 -16.98
N VAL A 32 -3.95 26.19 -17.08
CA VAL A 32 -3.71 25.27 -15.95
C VAL A 32 -2.27 25.48 -15.52
N GLY A 33 -2.06 25.93 -14.29
CA GLY A 33 -0.72 26.20 -13.78
C GLY A 33 0.15 24.93 -13.77
N PRO A 34 1.49 25.06 -13.86
CA PRO A 34 2.41 23.91 -13.94
C PRO A 34 2.18 22.83 -12.87
N ALA A 35 1.84 23.22 -11.64
CA ALA A 35 1.53 22.30 -10.54
C ALA A 35 0.24 21.50 -10.78
N ALA A 36 -0.81 22.12 -11.31
CA ALA A 36 -2.05 21.44 -11.64
C ALA A 36 -1.88 20.47 -12.82
N SER A 37 -1.05 20.84 -13.80
CA SER A 37 -0.68 19.96 -14.92
C SER A 37 0.12 18.75 -14.46
N ALA A 38 1.09 18.94 -13.55
CA ALA A 38 1.88 17.85 -12.97
C ALA A 38 1.00 16.87 -12.17
N LEU A 39 0.06 17.39 -11.34
CA LEU A 39 -0.87 16.56 -10.59
C LEU A 39 -1.83 15.79 -11.52
N ALA A 40 -2.28 16.41 -12.61
CA ALA A 40 -3.12 15.73 -13.60
C ALA A 40 -2.38 14.56 -14.28
N ALA A 41 -1.11 14.75 -14.64
CA ALA A 41 -0.25 13.70 -15.20
C ALA A 41 -0.02 12.55 -14.19
N GLU A 42 0.23 12.89 -12.91
CA GLU A 42 0.41 11.90 -11.84
C GLU A 42 -0.88 11.06 -11.63
N ARG A 43 -2.06 11.71 -11.63
CA ARG A 43 -3.37 11.03 -11.57
C ARG A 43 -3.58 10.09 -12.75
N ALA A 44 -3.30 10.54 -13.96
CA ALA A 44 -3.47 9.74 -15.17
C ALA A 44 -2.65 8.44 -15.14
N THR A 45 -1.48 8.47 -14.47
CA THR A 45 -0.59 7.31 -14.36
C THR A 45 -0.91 6.43 -13.15
N LEU A 46 -1.12 7.03 -11.96
CA LEU A 46 -1.30 6.27 -10.71
C LEU A 46 -2.76 5.90 -10.43
N ALA A 47 -3.72 6.64 -10.96
CA ALA A 47 -5.15 6.38 -10.79
C ALA A 47 -5.90 6.44 -12.14
N PRO A 48 -5.53 5.61 -13.13
CA PRO A 48 -6.02 5.72 -14.51
C PRO A 48 -7.53 5.50 -14.65
N THR A 49 -8.18 4.91 -13.66
CA THR A 49 -9.63 4.69 -13.63
C THR A 49 -10.40 5.82 -12.94
N GLY A 50 -9.71 6.89 -12.51
CA GLY A 50 -10.30 7.98 -11.72
C GLY A 50 -10.33 7.70 -10.21
N ALA A 51 -9.98 6.49 -9.77
CA ALA A 51 -9.82 6.11 -8.36
C ALA A 51 -8.46 5.40 -8.19
N LEU A 52 -7.83 5.58 -7.03
CA LEU A 52 -6.60 4.86 -6.67
C LEU A 52 -6.99 3.50 -6.06
N ARG A 53 -6.72 2.41 -6.79
CA ARG A 53 -7.00 1.04 -6.33
C ARG A 53 -5.80 0.52 -5.56
N VAL A 54 -6.00 0.26 -4.27
CA VAL A 54 -4.95 -0.19 -3.34
C VAL A 54 -5.14 -1.67 -3.04
N GLY A 55 -4.17 -2.49 -3.44
CA GLY A 55 -4.17 -3.92 -3.15
C GLY A 55 -3.70 -4.19 -1.73
N VAL A 56 -4.49 -4.93 -0.96
CA VAL A 56 -4.18 -5.30 0.43
C VAL A 56 -4.55 -6.76 0.72
N TYR A 57 -3.98 -7.34 1.78
CA TYR A 57 -4.39 -8.64 2.33
C TYR A 57 -4.50 -8.54 3.85
N ARG A 58 -5.41 -9.32 4.45
CA ARG A 58 -5.72 -9.27 5.88
C ARG A 58 -4.71 -9.99 6.75
N GLY A 59 -4.65 -9.60 8.02
CA GLY A 59 -3.84 -10.24 9.07
C GLY A 59 -2.40 -9.80 9.09
N SER A 60 -2.07 -8.68 8.43
CA SER A 60 -0.71 -8.16 8.38
C SER A 60 -0.67 -6.65 8.66
N PRO A 61 0.11 -6.19 9.65
CA PRO A 61 0.30 -4.76 9.91
C PRO A 61 1.02 -4.05 8.75
N THR A 62 1.74 -4.77 7.89
CA THR A 62 2.33 -4.20 6.67
C THR A 62 1.29 -3.96 5.58
N SER A 63 0.10 -4.58 5.66
CA SER A 63 -0.95 -4.51 4.63
C SER A 63 -2.25 -3.99 5.20
N LEU A 64 -3.06 -4.87 5.82
CA LEU A 64 -4.36 -4.53 6.41
C LEU A 64 -4.62 -5.32 7.69
N LEU A 65 -4.89 -4.63 8.77
CA LEU A 65 -5.52 -5.15 9.97
C LEU A 65 -6.95 -4.60 10.08
N VAL A 66 -7.85 -5.41 10.60
CA VAL A 66 -9.23 -5.01 10.90
C VAL A 66 -9.51 -5.49 12.32
N ASP A 67 -9.78 -4.56 13.23
CA ASP A 67 -10.09 -4.89 14.62
C ASP A 67 -11.56 -5.34 14.81
N ASN A 68 -11.91 -5.67 16.04
CA ASN A 68 -13.27 -6.13 16.39
C ASN A 68 -14.35 -5.06 16.23
N THR A 69 -13.97 -3.78 16.10
CA THR A 69 -14.90 -2.66 15.85
C THR A 69 -15.06 -2.37 14.36
N GLY A 70 -14.27 -3.06 13.51
CA GLY A 70 -14.21 -2.81 12.08
C GLY A 70 -13.24 -1.69 11.68
N GLN A 71 -12.47 -1.14 12.64
CA GLN A 71 -11.45 -0.15 12.34
C GLN A 71 -10.33 -0.80 11.51
N ARG A 72 -9.92 -0.09 10.45
CA ARG A 72 -8.89 -0.54 9.51
C ARG A 72 -7.59 0.21 9.74
N THR A 73 -6.50 -0.52 9.84
CA THR A 73 -5.13 -0.01 9.94
C THR A 73 -4.19 -0.85 9.06
N GLY A 74 -2.95 -0.45 8.95
CA GLY A 74 -1.94 -1.17 8.18
C GLY A 74 -1.23 -0.27 7.17
N VAL A 75 0.04 -0.57 6.91
CA VAL A 75 0.91 0.33 6.14
C VAL A 75 0.40 0.54 4.71
N SER A 76 0.08 -0.53 3.97
CA SER A 76 -0.44 -0.38 2.60
C SER A 76 -1.77 0.36 2.57
N TYR A 77 -2.67 0.04 3.51
CA TYR A 77 -3.97 0.68 3.63
C TYR A 77 -3.82 2.19 3.87
N GLU A 78 -3.05 2.59 4.89
CA GLU A 78 -2.91 3.99 5.28
C GLU A 78 -2.11 4.82 4.26
N LEU A 79 -1.02 4.26 3.70
CA LEU A 79 -0.27 4.94 2.65
C LEU A 79 -1.10 5.11 1.38
N GLY A 80 -1.96 4.14 1.07
CA GLY A 80 -2.94 4.26 -0.01
C GLY A 80 -3.91 5.41 0.20
N GLN A 81 -4.46 5.57 1.42
CA GLN A 81 -5.34 6.69 1.76
C GLN A 81 -4.62 8.04 1.64
N LEU A 82 -3.40 8.14 2.16
CA LEU A 82 -2.59 9.36 2.07
C LEU A 82 -2.23 9.73 0.63
N LEU A 83 -1.89 8.74 -0.20
CA LEU A 83 -1.61 8.98 -1.61
C LEU A 83 -2.88 9.41 -2.37
N GLY A 84 -4.03 8.78 -2.11
CA GLY A 84 -5.30 9.18 -2.69
C GLY A 84 -5.68 10.62 -2.33
N GLN A 85 -5.48 11.03 -1.08
CA GLN A 85 -5.68 12.41 -0.63
C GLN A 85 -4.74 13.37 -1.38
N ARG A 86 -3.45 13.05 -1.49
CA ARG A 86 -2.48 13.85 -2.26
C ARG A 86 -2.88 13.97 -3.72
N LEU A 87 -3.29 12.86 -4.34
CA LEU A 87 -3.76 12.84 -5.72
C LEU A 87 -5.16 13.44 -5.89
N GLN A 88 -5.88 13.73 -4.80
CA GLN A 88 -7.27 14.20 -4.80
C GLN A 88 -8.19 13.27 -5.62
N VAL A 89 -8.07 11.97 -5.43
CA VAL A 89 -8.90 10.94 -6.04
C VAL A 89 -9.50 10.02 -4.97
N PRO A 90 -10.67 9.40 -5.22
CA PRO A 90 -11.21 8.36 -4.35
C PRO A 90 -10.22 7.19 -4.23
N VAL A 91 -10.22 6.54 -3.05
CA VAL A 91 -9.45 5.32 -2.81
C VAL A 91 -10.36 4.12 -2.79
N GLN A 92 -10.03 3.11 -3.59
CA GLN A 92 -10.70 1.81 -3.60
C GLN A 92 -9.76 0.75 -3.01
N ILE A 93 -10.16 0.15 -1.90
CA ILE A 93 -9.41 -0.95 -1.29
C ILE A 93 -9.85 -2.26 -1.93
N VAL A 94 -8.89 -3.01 -2.48
CA VAL A 94 -9.09 -4.32 -3.08
C VAL A 94 -8.40 -5.36 -2.20
N GLU A 95 -9.19 -6.22 -1.56
CA GLU A 95 -8.71 -7.21 -0.60
C GLU A 95 -8.45 -8.55 -1.28
N TYR A 96 -7.31 -9.16 -0.95
CA TYR A 96 -6.88 -10.47 -1.39
C TYR A 96 -6.60 -11.39 -0.20
N SER A 97 -6.46 -12.68 -0.44
CA SER A 97 -6.18 -13.65 0.62
C SER A 97 -4.73 -13.64 1.07
N ARG A 98 -3.80 -13.29 0.16
CA ARG A 98 -2.35 -13.30 0.39
C ARG A 98 -1.60 -12.34 -0.54
N VAL A 99 -0.35 -12.05 -0.17
CA VAL A 99 0.50 -11.10 -0.91
C VAL A 99 0.75 -11.49 -2.37
N ALA A 100 0.82 -12.79 -2.69
CA ALA A 100 1.02 -13.25 -4.07
C ALA A 100 -0.13 -12.79 -4.99
N GLU A 101 -1.36 -12.88 -4.53
CA GLU A 101 -2.54 -12.44 -5.27
C GLU A 101 -2.58 -10.91 -5.47
N VAL A 102 -2.06 -10.14 -4.48
CA VAL A 102 -1.88 -8.67 -4.66
C VAL A 102 -0.89 -8.38 -5.79
N ILE A 103 0.23 -9.12 -5.85
CA ILE A 103 1.22 -8.98 -6.94
C ILE A 103 0.60 -9.36 -8.30
N ASP A 104 -0.20 -10.42 -8.36
CA ASP A 104 -0.91 -10.78 -9.57
C ASP A 104 -1.94 -9.72 -9.97
N GLY A 105 -2.62 -9.11 -9.00
CA GLY A 105 -3.51 -7.96 -9.21
C GLY A 105 -2.80 -6.74 -9.81
N LEU A 106 -1.57 -6.43 -9.36
CA LEU A 106 -0.72 -5.39 -9.97
C LEU A 106 -0.35 -5.74 -11.42
N LYS A 107 0.11 -6.97 -11.67
CA LYS A 107 0.44 -7.46 -13.02
C LYS A 107 -0.74 -7.37 -13.98
N ALA A 108 -1.93 -7.68 -13.49
CA ALA A 108 -3.17 -7.63 -14.25
C ALA A 108 -3.79 -6.21 -14.33
N ASN A 109 -3.14 -5.18 -13.76
CA ASN A 109 -3.70 -3.83 -13.64
C ASN A 109 -5.07 -3.77 -12.94
N GLN A 110 -5.36 -4.71 -12.05
CA GLN A 110 -6.56 -4.73 -11.20
C GLN A 110 -6.41 -3.79 -9.99
N VAL A 111 -5.19 -3.57 -9.54
CA VAL A 111 -4.82 -2.58 -8.51
C VAL A 111 -3.68 -1.71 -9.01
N ASP A 112 -3.55 -0.52 -8.44
CA ASP A 112 -2.60 0.50 -8.89
C ASP A 112 -1.37 0.55 -8.01
N ILE A 113 -1.53 0.31 -6.70
CA ILE A 113 -0.44 0.29 -5.74
C ILE A 113 -0.63 -0.77 -4.66
N THR A 114 0.47 -1.15 -4.03
CA THR A 114 0.55 -1.77 -2.71
C THR A 114 1.88 -1.41 -2.04
N VAL A 115 2.04 -1.71 -0.75
CA VAL A 115 3.36 -1.67 -0.09
C VAL A 115 3.79 -3.09 0.22
N THR A 116 4.93 -3.49 -0.30
CA THR A 116 5.42 -4.87 -0.14
C THR A 116 6.94 -4.94 -0.24
N ASN A 117 7.51 -6.11 0.07
CA ASN A 117 8.96 -6.34 -0.06
C ASN A 117 9.42 -6.19 -1.51
N ALA A 118 10.39 -5.29 -1.74
CA ALA A 118 11.05 -5.04 -3.02
C ALA A 118 12.09 -6.13 -3.32
N SER A 119 11.64 -7.39 -3.44
CA SER A 119 12.54 -8.49 -3.79
C SER A 119 12.89 -8.50 -5.28
N ALA A 120 14.08 -9.03 -5.63
CA ALA A 120 14.53 -9.17 -7.02
C ALA A 120 13.52 -9.95 -7.89
N ALA A 121 12.88 -10.98 -7.34
CA ALA A 121 11.88 -11.76 -8.06
C ALA A 121 10.64 -10.92 -8.40
N ARG A 122 10.15 -10.09 -7.46
CA ARG A 122 9.00 -9.21 -7.70
C ARG A 122 9.34 -8.07 -8.65
N ALA A 123 10.58 -7.55 -8.61
CA ALA A 123 11.04 -6.50 -9.52
C ALA A 123 11.03 -6.91 -11.00
N GLN A 124 10.95 -8.21 -11.30
CA GLN A 124 10.75 -8.69 -12.68
C GLN A 124 9.35 -8.39 -13.21
N VAL A 125 8.35 -8.27 -12.33
CA VAL A 125 6.94 -8.20 -12.73
C VAL A 125 6.20 -6.94 -12.28
N VAL A 126 6.77 -6.17 -11.35
CA VAL A 126 6.26 -4.86 -10.87
C VAL A 126 7.43 -3.90 -10.69
N ASP A 127 7.15 -2.61 -10.58
CA ASP A 127 8.16 -1.59 -10.28
C ASP A 127 8.02 -1.11 -8.84
N PHE A 128 9.13 -0.64 -8.25
CA PHE A 128 9.19 -0.23 -6.86
C PHE A 128 9.74 1.18 -6.69
N SER A 129 9.15 1.93 -5.76
CA SER A 129 9.80 3.11 -5.18
C SER A 129 11.05 2.72 -4.40
N LYS A 130 11.79 3.72 -3.92
CA LYS A 130 12.81 3.50 -2.89
C LYS A 130 12.18 2.88 -1.62
N PRO A 131 12.94 2.08 -0.86
CA PRO A 131 12.45 1.49 0.38
C PRO A 131 12.01 2.54 1.41
N LEU A 132 10.89 2.24 2.07
CA LEU A 132 10.28 3.06 3.13
C LEU A 132 10.65 2.55 4.52
N ILE A 133 10.62 1.22 4.67
CA ILE A 133 10.75 0.52 5.96
C ILE A 133 11.57 -0.73 5.73
N SER A 134 12.48 -1.04 6.67
CA SER A 134 13.14 -2.35 6.72
C SER A 134 12.57 -3.17 7.87
N LEU A 135 12.31 -4.46 7.61
CA LEU A 135 11.76 -5.41 8.57
C LEU A 135 12.70 -6.60 8.73
N GLU A 136 12.90 -7.02 9.97
CA GLU A 136 13.62 -8.26 10.24
C GLU A 136 12.78 -9.49 9.88
N LEU A 137 13.41 -10.45 9.22
CA LEU A 137 12.86 -11.76 8.94
C LEU A 137 13.24 -12.73 10.07
N GLY A 138 12.26 -13.45 10.60
CA GLY A 138 12.45 -14.33 11.74
C GLY A 138 11.62 -15.62 11.62
N TYR A 139 11.56 -16.34 12.72
CA TYR A 139 10.76 -17.55 12.88
C TYR A 139 9.89 -17.46 14.12
N LEU A 140 8.64 -17.84 14.00
CA LEU A 140 7.72 -18.12 15.11
C LEU A 140 7.71 -19.63 15.31
N VAL A 141 7.84 -20.08 16.56
CA VAL A 141 7.75 -21.48 16.93
C VAL A 141 6.64 -21.69 17.98
N PRO A 142 5.86 -22.78 17.91
CA PRO A 142 4.84 -23.09 18.90
C PRO A 142 5.48 -23.44 20.25
N ALA A 143 4.69 -23.40 21.33
CA ALA A 143 5.16 -23.63 22.72
C ALA A 143 5.96 -24.93 22.88
N ARG A 144 5.57 -26.00 22.19
CA ARG A 144 6.18 -27.33 22.29
C ARG A 144 7.31 -27.59 21.29
N SER A 145 7.74 -26.56 20.52
CA SER A 145 8.80 -26.72 19.53
C SER A 145 10.14 -27.03 20.17
N GLN A 146 10.85 -28.00 19.59
CA GLN A 146 12.24 -28.30 19.94
C GLN A 146 13.23 -27.32 19.31
N VAL A 147 12.79 -26.48 18.38
CA VAL A 147 13.60 -25.45 17.74
C VAL A 147 13.81 -24.30 18.72
N GLN A 148 15.07 -24.09 19.15
CA GLN A 148 15.40 -23.08 20.15
C GLN A 148 16.06 -21.83 19.55
N THR A 149 16.82 -22.00 18.48
CA THR A 149 17.60 -20.95 17.81
C THR A 149 17.32 -20.93 16.31
N VAL A 150 17.69 -19.85 15.65
CA VAL A 150 17.61 -19.75 14.18
C VAL A 150 18.43 -20.86 13.50
N ALA A 151 19.56 -21.26 14.10
CA ALA A 151 20.41 -22.34 13.56
C ALA A 151 19.76 -23.73 13.62
N ASP A 152 18.80 -23.93 14.52
CA ASP A 152 18.09 -25.21 14.66
C ASP A 152 17.02 -25.44 13.58
N VAL A 153 16.66 -24.40 12.82
CA VAL A 153 15.51 -24.46 11.91
C VAL A 153 15.77 -25.36 10.70
N ASP A 154 16.98 -25.32 10.12
CA ASP A 154 17.30 -26.15 8.96
C ASP A 154 17.84 -27.53 9.37
N ARG A 155 16.97 -28.33 10.03
CA ARG A 155 17.26 -29.73 10.41
C ARG A 155 16.24 -30.67 9.80
N SER A 156 16.67 -31.92 9.59
CA SER A 156 15.78 -32.98 9.11
C SER A 156 14.60 -33.19 10.03
N GLY A 157 13.41 -33.34 9.45
CA GLY A 157 12.15 -33.51 10.18
C GLY A 157 11.46 -32.19 10.56
N ILE A 158 12.11 -31.03 10.47
CA ILE A 158 11.51 -29.72 10.75
C ILE A 158 10.66 -29.26 9.56
N ARG A 159 9.41 -28.87 9.85
CA ARG A 159 8.43 -28.34 8.89
C ARG A 159 8.30 -26.84 9.11
N VAL A 160 8.79 -26.05 8.16
CA VAL A 160 8.79 -24.60 8.23
C VAL A 160 7.69 -24.04 7.31
N GLY A 161 6.62 -23.53 7.91
CA GLY A 161 5.54 -22.86 7.18
C GLY A 161 6.02 -21.55 6.58
N VAL A 162 5.55 -21.24 5.38
CA VAL A 162 5.68 -19.95 4.71
C VAL A 162 4.40 -19.65 3.97
N THR A 163 4.02 -18.38 3.83
CA THR A 163 2.87 -18.04 2.98
C THR A 163 3.21 -18.34 1.52
N GLU A 164 2.32 -19.05 0.83
CA GLU A 164 2.47 -19.39 -0.58
C GLU A 164 2.68 -18.14 -1.45
N GLY A 165 3.69 -18.18 -2.34
CA GLY A 165 4.08 -17.05 -3.19
C GLY A 165 4.77 -15.91 -2.45
N SER A 166 5.13 -16.08 -1.16
CA SER A 166 5.90 -15.08 -0.41
C SER A 166 7.37 -15.08 -0.80
N SER A 167 8.06 -13.95 -0.51
CA SER A 167 9.53 -13.87 -0.63
C SER A 167 10.22 -14.92 0.22
N SER A 168 9.71 -15.19 1.43
CA SER A 168 10.25 -16.22 2.34
C SER A 168 10.21 -17.60 1.73
N GLN A 169 9.11 -17.98 1.04
CA GLN A 169 9.04 -19.27 0.33
C GLN A 169 10.17 -19.40 -0.70
N GLY A 170 10.35 -18.37 -1.53
CA GLY A 170 11.37 -18.41 -2.58
C GLY A 170 12.81 -18.44 -2.04
N VAL A 171 13.08 -17.72 -0.93
CA VAL A 171 14.41 -17.67 -0.32
C VAL A 171 14.72 -18.98 0.42
N LEU A 172 13.86 -19.38 1.35
CA LEU A 172 14.09 -20.56 2.19
C LEU A 172 14.04 -21.86 1.38
N GLY A 173 13.19 -21.94 0.34
CA GLY A 173 13.16 -23.08 -0.57
C GLY A 173 14.46 -23.32 -1.34
N ARG A 174 15.32 -22.28 -1.48
CA ARG A 174 16.65 -22.40 -2.07
C ARG A 174 17.76 -22.58 -1.03
N GLN A 175 17.58 -22.06 0.19
CA GLN A 175 18.61 -22.04 1.24
C GLN A 175 18.60 -23.29 2.09
N PHE A 176 17.43 -23.84 2.41
CA PHE A 176 17.33 -25.02 3.27
C PHE A 176 17.85 -26.26 2.58
N LYS A 177 18.60 -27.05 3.35
CA LYS A 177 19.19 -28.31 2.93
C LYS A 177 18.51 -29.52 3.56
N ALA A 178 17.92 -29.36 4.74
CA ALA A 178 17.39 -30.46 5.54
C ALA A 178 15.92 -30.23 5.96
N ALA A 179 15.51 -29.03 6.31
CA ALA A 179 14.15 -28.72 6.70
C ALA A 179 13.20 -28.68 5.48
N LYS A 180 11.93 -29.02 5.73
CA LYS A 180 10.88 -28.96 4.71
C LYS A 180 10.18 -27.62 4.75
N VAL A 181 10.21 -26.87 3.65
CA VAL A 181 9.38 -25.67 3.46
C VAL A 181 7.95 -26.10 3.11
N VAL A 182 6.98 -25.62 3.87
CA VAL A 182 5.55 -25.96 3.73
C VAL A 182 4.77 -24.68 3.35
N PRO A 183 4.36 -24.52 2.09
CA PRO A 183 3.53 -23.40 1.70
C PRO A 183 2.14 -23.48 2.35
N VAL A 184 1.64 -22.35 2.86
CA VAL A 184 0.30 -22.22 3.42
C VAL A 184 -0.49 -21.13 2.70
N SER A 185 -1.79 -21.30 2.58
CA SER A 185 -2.65 -20.43 1.76
C SER A 185 -2.91 -19.06 2.41
N SER A 186 -2.82 -18.94 3.74
CA SER A 186 -3.05 -17.69 4.47
C SER A 186 -2.37 -17.70 5.83
N LEU A 187 -2.29 -16.50 6.48
CA LEU A 187 -1.77 -16.37 7.84
C LEU A 187 -2.67 -17.06 8.86
N LYS A 188 -3.99 -17.08 8.64
CA LYS A 188 -4.91 -17.84 9.48
C LYS A 188 -4.61 -19.35 9.45
N VAL A 189 -4.43 -19.91 8.26
CA VAL A 189 -4.06 -21.33 8.10
C VAL A 189 -2.70 -21.61 8.77
N ALA A 190 -1.75 -20.69 8.69
CA ALA A 190 -0.47 -20.82 9.39
C ALA A 190 -0.66 -20.94 10.92
N ALA A 191 -1.48 -20.07 11.50
CA ALA A 191 -1.80 -20.10 12.94
C ALA A 191 -2.46 -21.43 13.34
N ASP A 192 -3.47 -21.87 12.59
CA ASP A 192 -4.17 -23.13 12.82
C ASP A 192 -3.19 -24.34 12.76
N MET A 193 -2.32 -24.40 11.78
CA MET A 193 -1.32 -25.44 11.60
C MET A 193 -0.23 -25.44 12.70
N LEU A 194 0.19 -24.26 13.17
CA LEU A 194 1.13 -24.15 14.31
C LEU A 194 0.48 -24.69 15.58
N GLN A 195 -0.77 -24.33 15.87
CA GLN A 195 -1.52 -24.82 17.03
C GLN A 195 -1.75 -26.34 17.00
N ALA A 196 -2.05 -26.86 15.81
CA ALA A 196 -2.26 -28.29 15.57
C ALA A 196 -0.95 -29.11 15.54
N GLY A 197 0.24 -28.49 15.66
CA GLY A 197 1.52 -29.17 15.59
C GLY A 197 1.84 -29.74 14.19
N GLN A 198 1.20 -29.19 13.16
CA GLN A 198 1.48 -29.53 11.77
C GLN A 198 2.66 -28.75 11.19
N LEU A 199 3.06 -27.66 11.84
CA LEU A 199 4.27 -26.89 11.58
C LEU A 199 5.11 -26.82 12.85
N ASP A 200 6.45 -26.87 12.68
CA ASP A 200 7.41 -26.76 13.76
C ASP A 200 7.94 -25.31 13.90
N ALA A 201 7.85 -24.54 12.80
CA ALA A 201 8.12 -23.10 12.77
C ALA A 201 7.31 -22.44 11.64
N PHE A 202 7.14 -21.11 11.71
CA PHE A 202 6.63 -20.30 10.62
C PHE A 202 7.60 -19.14 10.35
N ALA A 203 7.95 -18.92 9.07
CA ALA A 203 8.94 -17.95 8.64
C ALA A 203 8.33 -16.80 7.85
N THR A 204 8.51 -15.57 8.33
CA THR A 204 8.13 -14.32 7.65
C THR A 204 8.80 -13.13 8.34
N ASN A 205 8.37 -11.89 8.05
CA ASN A 205 8.84 -10.73 8.79
C ASN A 205 8.28 -10.70 10.22
N LYS A 206 9.06 -10.11 11.14
CA LYS A 206 8.71 -10.08 12.58
C LYS A 206 7.43 -9.31 12.87
N ALA A 207 6.99 -8.39 12.01
CA ALA A 207 5.72 -7.71 12.18
C ALA A 207 4.55 -8.71 12.14
N ILE A 208 4.52 -9.57 11.12
CA ILE A 208 3.52 -10.65 11.00
C ILE A 208 3.71 -11.70 12.10
N LEU A 209 4.95 -12.05 12.44
CA LEU A 209 5.21 -13.03 13.50
C LEU A 209 4.66 -12.56 14.86
N ASN A 210 4.74 -11.28 15.17
CA ASN A 210 4.17 -10.72 16.40
C ASN A 210 2.63 -10.84 16.42
N GLU A 211 1.95 -10.57 15.29
CA GLU A 211 0.50 -10.75 15.19
C GLU A 211 0.11 -12.23 15.36
N LEU A 212 0.88 -13.12 14.76
CA LEU A 212 0.63 -14.58 14.94
C LEU A 212 0.92 -15.05 16.35
N ALA A 213 1.98 -14.53 17.00
CA ALA A 213 2.31 -14.86 18.39
C ALA A 213 1.19 -14.49 19.35
N ASP A 214 0.51 -13.36 19.10
CA ASP A 214 -0.63 -12.91 19.89
C ASP A 214 -1.88 -13.83 19.72
N THR A 215 -1.93 -14.62 18.63
CA THR A 215 -3.04 -15.54 18.33
C THR A 215 -2.74 -17.00 18.61
N VAL A 216 -1.47 -17.41 18.71
CA VAL A 216 -1.04 -18.79 18.92
C VAL A 216 -0.53 -18.94 20.38
N PRO A 217 -1.29 -19.55 21.28
CA PRO A 217 -0.94 -19.60 22.71
C PRO A 217 0.45 -20.21 22.95
N GLY A 218 1.29 -19.48 23.68
CA GLY A 218 2.63 -19.91 24.06
C GLY A 218 3.65 -19.95 22.93
N ALA A 219 3.29 -19.49 21.73
CA ALA A 219 4.25 -19.32 20.64
C ALA A 219 5.28 -18.22 20.97
N ARG A 220 6.48 -18.38 20.46
CA ARG A 220 7.57 -17.41 20.65
C ARG A 220 8.32 -17.15 19.36
N ILE A 221 8.75 -15.93 19.20
CA ILE A 221 9.64 -15.54 18.09
C ILE A 221 11.08 -15.86 18.53
N LEU A 222 11.84 -16.55 17.66
CA LEU A 222 13.25 -16.86 17.93
C LEU A 222 14.07 -15.57 17.94
N GLU A 223 15.05 -15.52 18.85
CA GLU A 223 16.06 -14.46 18.85
C GLU A 223 16.86 -14.44 17.54
N GLY A 224 17.31 -13.24 17.14
CA GLY A 224 18.03 -13.03 15.90
C GLY A 224 17.10 -12.92 14.69
N ARG A 225 17.72 -12.96 13.52
CA ARG A 225 17.03 -12.87 12.22
C ARG A 225 17.75 -13.72 11.19
N TRP A 226 17.03 -14.16 10.15
CA TRP A 226 17.63 -14.84 9.01
C TRP A 226 17.73 -13.95 7.76
N GLY A 227 17.22 -12.73 7.81
CA GLY A 227 17.29 -11.77 6.70
C GLY A 227 16.58 -10.46 7.00
N LEU A 228 16.48 -9.64 5.97
CA LEU A 228 15.75 -8.35 5.97
C LEU A 228 14.80 -8.30 4.77
N GLU A 229 13.66 -7.66 4.97
CA GLU A 229 12.76 -7.19 3.91
C GLU A 229 12.85 -5.67 3.81
N HIS A 230 12.82 -5.17 2.58
CA HIS A 230 12.77 -3.74 2.29
C HIS A 230 11.41 -3.40 1.68
N MET A 231 10.52 -2.85 2.50
CA MET A 231 9.16 -2.50 2.08
C MET A 231 9.19 -1.23 1.24
N ALA A 232 8.60 -1.29 0.06
CA ALA A 232 8.48 -0.18 -0.89
C ALA A 232 7.08 -0.13 -1.50
N ILE A 233 6.71 1.01 -2.08
CA ILE A 233 5.48 1.13 -2.88
C ILE A 233 5.72 0.40 -4.20
N ALA A 234 4.89 -0.58 -4.49
CA ALA A 234 4.89 -1.32 -5.75
C ALA A 234 3.78 -0.79 -6.68
N ILE A 235 4.09 -0.70 -7.96
CA ILE A 235 3.17 -0.29 -9.05
C ILE A 235 3.27 -1.27 -10.23
N PRO A 236 2.27 -1.35 -11.10
CA PRO A 236 2.34 -2.11 -12.34
C PRO A 236 3.50 -1.68 -13.23
N LYS A 237 4.08 -2.61 -13.99
CA LYS A 237 5.03 -2.30 -15.06
C LYS A 237 4.42 -1.32 -16.07
N GLY A 238 5.29 -0.50 -16.70
CA GLY A 238 4.89 0.54 -17.66
C GLY A 238 4.42 1.84 -17.01
N ARG A 239 4.55 1.97 -15.68
CA ARG A 239 4.23 3.19 -14.93
C ARG A 239 5.45 3.77 -14.20
N GLU A 240 6.64 3.34 -14.57
CA GLU A 240 7.93 3.73 -13.96
C GLU A 240 8.19 5.24 -13.99
N GLY A 241 7.58 5.96 -14.92
CA GLY A 241 7.59 7.43 -14.94
C GLY A 241 7.01 8.09 -13.69
N SER A 242 6.22 7.35 -12.88
CA SER A 242 5.67 7.84 -11.60
C SER A 242 6.59 7.57 -10.40
N LEU A 243 7.68 6.81 -10.56
CA LEU A 243 8.57 6.46 -9.44
C LEU A 243 9.21 7.69 -8.77
N PRO A 244 9.68 8.74 -9.49
CA PRO A 244 10.21 9.93 -8.84
C PRO A 244 9.19 10.63 -7.93
N GLN A 245 7.91 10.66 -8.31
CA GLN A 245 6.83 11.25 -7.52
C GLN A 245 6.53 10.40 -6.28
N LEU A 246 6.52 9.06 -6.42
CA LEU A 246 6.36 8.14 -5.28
C LEU A 246 7.55 8.21 -4.32
N ASP A 247 8.77 8.33 -4.82
CA ASP A 247 9.97 8.54 -4.00
C ASP A 247 9.88 9.86 -3.23
N THR A 248 9.42 10.93 -3.88
CA THR A 248 9.21 12.24 -3.23
C THR A 248 8.12 12.13 -2.16
N PHE A 249 7.01 11.47 -2.45
CA PHE A 249 5.95 11.19 -1.48
C PHE A 249 6.49 10.42 -0.27
N ALA A 250 7.22 9.33 -0.51
CA ALA A 250 7.84 8.53 0.53
C ALA A 250 8.79 9.33 1.44
N GLN A 251 9.67 10.13 0.82
CA GLN A 251 10.61 11.00 1.55
C GLN A 251 9.88 12.06 2.39
N GLN A 252 8.80 12.62 1.88
CA GLN A 252 7.99 13.59 2.62
C GLN A 252 7.38 12.95 3.86
N LEU A 253 6.77 11.76 3.74
CA LEU A 253 6.19 11.03 4.86
C LEU A 253 7.23 10.64 5.93
N GLN A 254 8.47 10.37 5.52
CA GLN A 254 9.58 10.13 6.46
C GLN A 254 9.98 11.43 7.18
N LYS A 255 10.14 12.52 6.42
CA LYS A 255 10.65 13.79 6.92
C LYS A 255 9.68 14.48 7.90
N ASP A 256 8.38 14.42 7.64
CA ASP A 256 7.35 15.06 8.46
C ASP A 256 6.82 14.16 9.61
N GLY A 257 7.35 12.94 9.74
CA GLY A 257 6.97 12.00 10.79
C GLY A 257 5.67 11.25 10.52
N THR A 258 5.01 11.47 9.39
CA THR A 258 3.75 10.80 9.03
C THR A 258 3.96 9.28 8.91
N LEU A 259 5.05 8.84 8.27
CA LEU A 259 5.37 7.42 8.18
C LEU A 259 5.55 6.77 9.56
N ALA A 260 6.23 7.45 10.49
CA ALA A 260 6.39 6.96 11.87
C ALA A 260 5.02 6.86 12.59
N ALA A 261 4.10 7.79 12.32
CA ALA A 261 2.74 7.71 12.85
C ALA A 261 1.95 6.54 12.27
N VAL A 262 2.05 6.28 10.95
CA VAL A 262 1.45 5.10 10.29
C VAL A 262 1.99 3.80 10.91
N ILE A 263 3.31 3.67 11.05
CA ILE A 263 3.97 2.51 11.66
C ILE A 263 3.42 2.24 13.07
N ARG A 264 3.28 3.29 13.89
CA ARG A 264 2.73 3.15 15.25
C ARG A 264 1.25 2.73 15.25
N ARG A 265 0.41 3.34 14.40
CA ARG A 265 -1.03 2.98 14.30
C ARG A 265 -1.24 1.57 13.79
N ALA A 266 -0.42 1.14 12.85
CA ALA A 266 -0.43 -0.23 12.34
C ALA A 266 0.11 -1.25 13.37
N GLY A 267 0.63 -0.81 14.52
CA GLY A 267 1.25 -1.70 15.50
C GLY A 267 2.47 -2.44 14.94
N LEU A 268 3.17 -1.87 13.95
CA LEU A 268 4.26 -2.53 13.24
C LEU A 268 5.46 -2.74 14.17
N ARG A 269 5.67 -3.98 14.57
CA ARG A 269 6.81 -4.44 15.39
C ARG A 269 7.89 -5.07 14.51
N GLY A 270 9.13 -5.12 14.97
CA GLY A 270 10.23 -5.79 14.24
C GLY A 270 10.80 -4.98 13.07
N THR A 271 10.68 -3.65 13.14
CA THR A 271 11.42 -2.76 12.25
C THR A 271 12.93 -2.86 12.54
N ALA A 272 13.74 -2.99 11.48
CA ALA A 272 15.19 -2.87 11.61
C ALA A 272 15.56 -1.38 11.78
N ALA A 273 16.60 -1.11 12.58
CA ALA A 273 17.22 0.21 12.60
C ALA A 273 17.68 0.58 11.18
N PRO A 274 17.60 1.87 10.80
CA PRO A 274 18.07 2.36 9.50
C PRO A 274 19.56 2.13 9.31
#